data_59873f98e256779ec2756672a009b8cf
#
_entry.id   59873f98e256779ec2756672a009b8cf
#
_cell.length_a   1.000
_cell.length_b   1.000
_cell.length_c   1.000
_cell.angle_alpha   90.00
_cell.angle_beta   90.00
_cell.angle_gamma   90.00
#
_symmetry.space_group_name_H-M   'P 1'
#
loop_
_entity.id
_entity.type
_entity.pdbx_description
1 polymer ?
#
loop_
_entity_poly.entity_id
_entity_poly.type
_entity_poly.pdbx_seq_one_letter_code
_entity_poly.pdbx_strand_id
1 'polypeptide(L)'
;QEAALMERIAEVVEQGVKEYDLVVFDTAPSGHTARLMALPEMMSAWTEGLIKRQEKADGFAQVVKDLSRDSSMEEKTFSADSKDAEKMRESGIRGILHRRKLRFTTLRDTLADHATTAFVIVLAAERLPVLETIELHAQLKAANVDVAALVVNKRSPADGGEFMRARHEQE
;
A
#
# COMPACT_ATOMS: atom_id res chain seq x y z
N GLN A 1 9.90 6.95 2.29
CA GLN A 1 8.77 7.88 2.50
C GLN A 1 7.44 7.25 2.10
N GLU A 2 7.32 6.64 0.91
CA GLU A 2 6.08 6.04 0.40
C GLU A 2 5.54 4.91 1.31
N ALA A 3 6.40 4.03 1.82
CA ALA A 3 5.98 2.95 2.72
C ALA A 3 5.39 3.47 4.06
N ALA A 4 5.93 4.55 4.60
CA ALA A 4 5.41 5.17 5.83
C ALA A 4 4.06 5.86 5.58
N LEU A 5 3.89 6.48 4.40
CA LEU A 5 2.62 7.06 3.98
C LEU A 5 1.54 5.98 3.85
N MET A 6 1.86 4.85 3.22
CA MET A 6 0.93 3.72 3.08
C MET A 6 0.55 3.11 4.43
N GLU A 7 1.52 2.98 5.34
CA GLU A 7 1.24 2.50 6.70
C GLU A 7 0.25 3.45 7.42
N ARG A 8 0.43 4.77 7.24
CA ARG A 8 -0.49 5.76 7.80
C ARG A 8 -1.88 5.72 7.17
N ILE A 9 -1.96 5.56 5.84
CA ILE A 9 -3.24 5.41 5.13
C ILE A 9 -3.96 4.15 5.64
N ALA A 10 -3.25 3.02 5.75
CA ALA A 10 -3.83 1.78 6.25
C ALA A 10 -4.37 1.93 7.69
N GLU A 11 -3.66 2.65 8.57
CA GLU A 11 -4.14 2.96 9.92
C GLU A 11 -5.41 3.82 9.90
N VAL A 12 -5.43 4.87 9.08
CA VAL A 12 -6.59 5.78 8.99
C VAL A 12 -7.80 5.04 8.40
N VAL A 13 -7.62 4.17 7.41
CA VAL A 13 -8.69 3.32 6.87
C VAL A 13 -9.22 2.39 7.96
N GLU A 14 -8.33 1.67 8.65
CA GLU A 14 -8.72 0.71 9.69
C GLU A 14 -9.50 1.37 10.85
N GLN A 15 -9.10 2.58 11.26
CA GLN A 15 -9.81 3.35 12.30
C GLN A 15 -11.08 3.98 11.76
N GLY A 16 -11.02 4.58 10.58
CA GLY A 16 -12.12 5.32 9.99
C GLY A 16 -13.35 4.46 9.74
N VAL A 17 -13.17 3.25 9.23
CA VAL A 17 -14.27 2.29 9.00
C VAL A 17 -14.99 1.90 10.31
N LYS A 18 -14.29 1.98 11.47
CA LYS A 18 -14.89 1.67 12.79
C LYS A 18 -15.62 2.86 13.42
N GLU A 19 -15.18 4.08 13.10
CA GLU A 19 -15.61 5.29 13.79
C GLU A 19 -16.61 6.13 12.98
N TYR A 20 -16.60 5.99 11.64
CA TYR A 20 -17.39 6.83 10.72
C TYR A 20 -18.18 5.99 9.72
N ASP A 21 -19.33 6.49 9.33
CA ASP A 21 -20.16 5.88 8.28
C ASP A 21 -19.56 6.05 6.88
N LEU A 22 -18.73 7.08 6.68
CA LEU A 22 -18.05 7.39 5.43
C LEU A 22 -16.67 8.00 5.69
N VAL A 23 -15.66 7.51 4.99
CA VAL A 23 -14.32 8.06 4.97
C VAL A 23 -13.97 8.50 3.55
N VAL A 24 -13.61 9.76 3.37
CA VAL A 24 -13.24 10.32 2.07
C VAL A 24 -11.76 10.69 2.08
N PHE A 25 -11.01 10.15 1.12
CA PHE A 25 -9.61 10.50 0.91
C PHE A 25 -9.49 11.45 -0.28
N ASP A 26 -9.05 12.69 -0.03
CA ASP A 26 -8.61 13.59 -1.08
C ASP A 26 -7.17 13.24 -1.45
N THR A 27 -6.97 12.72 -2.65
CA THR A 27 -5.68 12.18 -3.09
C THR A 27 -4.88 13.20 -3.87
N ALA A 28 -3.54 13.04 -3.87
CA ALA A 28 -2.65 13.81 -4.72
C ALA A 28 -2.91 13.56 -6.23
N PRO A 29 -2.41 14.40 -7.15
CA PRO A 29 -2.60 14.24 -8.60
C PRO A 29 -2.25 12.85 -9.14
N SER A 30 -2.89 12.48 -10.23
CA SER A 30 -3.03 11.15 -10.86
C SER A 30 -1.81 10.21 -10.82
N GLY A 31 -0.62 10.68 -11.14
CA GLY A 31 0.59 9.84 -11.22
C GLY A 31 1.04 9.27 -9.86
N HIS A 32 0.82 10.00 -8.77
CA HIS A 32 1.10 9.51 -7.41
C HIS A 32 0.02 8.56 -6.90
N THR A 33 -1.24 8.86 -7.20
CA THR A 33 -2.39 8.07 -6.73
C THR A 33 -2.37 6.66 -7.32
N ALA A 34 -2.17 6.50 -8.62
CA ALA A 34 -2.07 5.19 -9.26
C ALA A 34 -0.93 4.35 -8.68
N ARG A 35 0.23 4.98 -8.44
CA ARG A 35 1.38 4.33 -7.81
C ARG A 35 1.09 3.91 -6.38
N LEU A 36 0.39 4.76 -5.61
CA LEU A 36 -0.05 4.44 -4.25
C LEU A 36 -1.02 3.25 -4.23
N MET A 37 -1.93 3.15 -5.19
CA MET A 37 -2.87 2.02 -5.28
C MET A 37 -2.19 0.68 -5.60
N ALA A 38 -1.09 0.69 -6.36
CA ALA A 38 -0.29 -0.50 -6.65
C ALA A 38 0.67 -0.90 -5.50
N LEU A 39 0.99 0.02 -4.58
CA LEU A 39 1.94 -0.21 -3.49
C LEU A 39 1.53 -1.31 -2.51
N PRO A 40 0.26 -1.47 -2.09
CA PRO A 40 -0.12 -2.51 -1.13
C PRO A 40 0.26 -3.91 -1.61
N GLU A 41 0.07 -4.20 -2.90
CA GLU A 41 0.44 -5.49 -3.49
C GLU A 41 1.96 -5.68 -3.51
N MET A 42 2.71 -4.67 -3.97
CA MET A 42 4.16 -4.69 -4.00
C MET A 42 4.75 -4.84 -2.59
N MET A 43 4.22 -4.12 -1.61
CA MET A 43 4.69 -4.16 -0.21
C MET A 43 4.34 -5.48 0.46
N SER A 44 3.20 -6.08 0.15
CA SER A 44 2.83 -7.41 0.62
C SER A 44 3.80 -8.47 0.10
N ALA A 45 4.07 -8.47 -1.20
CA ALA A 45 5.02 -9.39 -1.84
C ALA A 45 6.46 -9.20 -1.30
N TRP A 46 6.90 -7.95 -1.11
CA TRP A 46 8.22 -7.65 -0.56
C TRP A 46 8.35 -8.13 0.90
N THR A 47 7.33 -7.86 1.73
CA THR A 47 7.31 -8.30 3.13
C THR A 47 7.32 -9.82 3.23
N GLU A 48 6.58 -10.51 2.36
CA GLU A 48 6.60 -11.98 2.27
C GLU A 48 7.98 -12.51 1.87
N GLY A 49 8.63 -11.85 0.93
CA GLY A 49 10.01 -12.17 0.55
C GLY A 49 11.01 -12.03 1.71
N LEU A 50 10.85 -11.00 2.55
CA LEU A 50 11.66 -10.81 3.76
C LEU A 50 11.39 -11.92 4.80
N ILE A 51 10.14 -12.26 5.06
CA ILE A 51 9.76 -13.34 5.98
C ILE A 51 10.38 -14.67 5.53
N LYS A 52 10.24 -15.03 4.25
CA LYS A 52 10.84 -16.24 3.68
C LYS A 52 12.36 -16.29 3.77
N ARG A 53 13.02 -15.13 3.60
CA ARG A 53 14.50 -15.05 3.79
C ARG A 53 14.88 -15.27 5.24
N GLN A 54 14.14 -14.69 6.17
CA GLN A 54 14.37 -14.86 7.60
C GLN A 54 14.19 -16.33 7.99
N GLU A 55 13.11 -16.99 7.57
CA GLU A 55 12.84 -18.40 7.82
C GLU A 55 13.95 -19.32 7.29
N LYS A 56 14.49 -19.02 6.09
CA LYS A 56 15.63 -19.78 5.54
C LYS A 56 16.91 -19.57 6.34
N ALA A 57 17.19 -18.34 6.79
CA ALA A 57 18.36 -18.03 7.61
C ALA A 57 18.29 -18.77 8.95
N ASP A 58 17.11 -18.81 9.57
CA ASP A 58 16.88 -19.50 10.84
C ASP A 58 16.99 -21.03 10.68
N GLY A 59 16.44 -21.58 9.60
CA GLY A 59 16.58 -23.01 9.27
C GLY A 59 18.06 -23.39 9.08
N PHE A 60 18.83 -22.54 8.40
CA PHE A 60 20.27 -22.78 8.21
C PHE A 60 21.05 -22.67 9.53
N ALA A 61 20.76 -21.68 10.37
CA ALA A 61 21.35 -21.53 11.69
C ALA A 61 21.04 -22.74 12.59
N GLN A 62 19.84 -23.31 12.49
CA GLN A 62 19.46 -24.52 13.23
C GLN A 62 20.26 -25.74 12.76
N VAL A 63 20.40 -25.96 11.47
CA VAL A 63 21.18 -27.07 10.90
C VAL A 63 22.67 -26.95 11.28
N VAL A 64 23.26 -25.76 11.20
CA VAL A 64 24.64 -25.52 11.65
C VAL A 64 24.81 -25.82 13.15
N LYS A 65 23.82 -25.46 13.96
CA LYS A 65 23.81 -25.71 15.40
C LYS A 65 23.70 -27.21 15.71
N ASP A 66 22.90 -27.96 14.97
CA ASP A 66 22.74 -29.39 15.17
C ASP A 66 24.02 -30.14 14.74
N LEU A 67 24.69 -29.71 13.68
CA LEU A 67 25.99 -30.20 13.25
C LEU A 67 27.14 -29.88 14.25
N SER A 68 27.07 -28.69 14.88
CA SER A 68 28.08 -28.27 15.86
C SER A 68 27.89 -28.96 17.24
N ARG A 69 26.74 -29.53 17.52
CA ARG A 69 26.46 -30.25 18.75
C ARG A 69 27.23 -31.58 18.85
N ASP A 70 27.61 -32.11 17.72
CA ASP A 70 28.35 -33.41 17.64
C ASP A 70 29.83 -33.27 17.86
N SER A 71 30.40 -32.05 17.93
CA SER A 71 31.83 -31.86 17.91
C SER A 71 32.50 -31.10 19.07
N SER A 72 31.81 -30.60 20.13
CA SER A 72 32.55 -30.06 21.29
C SER A 72 31.69 -29.87 22.55
N MET A 73 32.12 -30.46 23.63
CA MET A 73 31.52 -30.48 24.95
C MET A 73 32.04 -29.38 25.91
N GLU A 74 32.77 -28.35 25.44
CA GLU A 74 33.53 -27.48 26.35
C GLU A 74 33.38 -25.96 26.21
N GLU A 75 32.33 -25.40 25.66
CA GLU A 75 32.21 -23.92 25.66
C GLU A 75 30.81 -23.41 25.89
N LYS A 76 30.18 -23.77 27.03
CA LYS A 76 28.75 -23.57 27.30
C LYS A 76 28.35 -22.40 28.20
N THR A 77 29.27 -21.56 28.71
CA THR A 77 28.88 -20.66 29.80
C THR A 77 28.77 -19.16 29.45
N PHE A 78 29.29 -18.69 28.30
CA PHE A 78 29.31 -17.26 27.98
C PHE A 78 28.40 -16.84 26.78
N SER A 79 27.77 -17.78 26.08
CA SER A 79 27.03 -17.50 24.86
C SER A 79 25.49 -17.66 24.98
N ALA A 80 24.96 -18.00 26.15
CA ALA A 80 23.53 -18.22 26.35
C ALA A 80 22.75 -16.88 26.32
N ASP A 81 23.20 -15.88 27.07
CA ASP A 81 22.52 -14.57 27.19
C ASP A 81 22.49 -13.77 25.88
N SER A 82 23.56 -13.85 25.09
CA SER A 82 23.59 -13.17 23.77
C SER A 82 22.67 -13.83 22.74
N LYS A 83 22.53 -15.16 22.79
CA LYS A 83 21.66 -15.93 21.86
C LYS A 83 20.19 -15.77 22.19
N ASP A 84 19.84 -15.61 23.45
CA ASP A 84 18.45 -15.36 23.85
C ASP A 84 18.01 -13.92 23.53
N ALA A 85 18.90 -12.94 23.67
CA ALA A 85 18.67 -11.57 23.23
C ALA A 85 18.52 -11.45 21.70
N GLU A 86 19.29 -12.22 20.94
CA GLU A 86 19.23 -12.27 19.47
C GLU A 86 17.92 -12.92 19.00
N LYS A 87 17.51 -14.03 19.58
CA LYS A 87 16.18 -14.67 19.33
C LYS A 87 15.01 -13.78 19.69
N MET A 88 15.09 -13.03 20.79
CA MET A 88 14.05 -12.05 21.15
C MET A 88 13.96 -10.92 20.14
N ARG A 89 15.08 -10.42 19.62
CA ARG A 89 15.11 -9.40 18.55
C ARG A 89 14.54 -9.95 17.24
N GLU A 90 14.91 -11.16 16.86
CA GLU A 90 14.41 -11.83 15.66
C GLU A 90 12.91 -12.09 15.72
N SER A 91 12.40 -12.58 16.85
CA SER A 91 10.95 -12.76 17.06
C SER A 91 10.20 -11.43 17.02
N GLY A 92 10.80 -10.35 17.54
CA GLY A 92 10.27 -8.99 17.45
C GLY A 92 10.18 -8.49 16.01
N ILE A 93 11.22 -8.69 15.21
CA ILE A 93 11.26 -8.29 13.78
C ILE A 93 10.21 -9.07 12.98
N ARG A 94 10.09 -10.38 13.18
CA ARG A 94 9.04 -11.18 12.52
C ARG A 94 7.63 -10.69 12.88
N GLY A 95 7.39 -10.39 14.14
CA GLY A 95 6.12 -9.85 14.58
C GLY A 95 5.78 -8.51 13.92
N ILE A 96 6.77 -7.64 13.72
CA ILE A 96 6.61 -6.36 13.01
C ILE A 96 6.30 -6.60 11.53
N LEU A 97 7.07 -7.48 10.85
CA LEU A 97 6.86 -7.80 9.45
C LEU A 97 5.49 -8.45 9.20
N HIS A 98 5.08 -9.36 10.07
CA HIS A 98 3.75 -9.99 9.99
C HIS A 98 2.61 -8.97 10.14
N ARG A 99 2.69 -8.06 11.11
CA ARG A 99 1.71 -7.00 11.29
C ARG A 99 1.64 -6.07 10.08
N ARG A 100 2.80 -5.70 9.50
CA ARG A 100 2.85 -4.89 8.27
C ARG A 100 2.23 -5.61 7.08
N LYS A 101 2.56 -6.88 6.88
CA LYS A 101 1.94 -7.71 5.82
C LYS A 101 0.42 -7.72 5.96
N LEU A 102 -0.08 -8.00 7.16
CA LEU A 102 -1.51 -8.04 7.42
C LEU A 102 -2.19 -6.69 7.10
N ARG A 103 -1.62 -5.57 7.56
CA ARG A 103 -2.16 -4.23 7.27
C ARG A 103 -2.22 -3.93 5.77
N PHE A 104 -1.16 -4.22 5.02
CA PHE A 104 -1.14 -3.98 3.58
C PHE A 104 -2.11 -4.91 2.83
N THR A 105 -2.23 -6.16 3.26
CA THR A 105 -3.21 -7.09 2.70
C THR A 105 -4.63 -6.60 2.97
N THR A 106 -4.93 -6.21 4.20
CA THR A 106 -6.25 -5.66 4.56
C THR A 106 -6.56 -4.39 3.77
N LEU A 107 -5.61 -3.46 3.63
CA LEU A 107 -5.82 -2.25 2.83
C LEU A 107 -6.11 -2.59 1.36
N ARG A 108 -5.33 -3.48 0.76
CA ARG A 108 -5.56 -3.94 -0.62
C ARG A 108 -6.95 -4.54 -0.78
N ASP A 109 -7.32 -5.43 0.13
CA ASP A 109 -8.61 -6.12 0.07
C ASP A 109 -9.78 -5.14 0.27
N THR A 110 -9.62 -4.15 1.16
CA THR A 110 -10.60 -3.06 1.33
C THR A 110 -10.73 -2.21 0.07
N LEU A 111 -9.62 -1.83 -0.57
CA LEU A 111 -9.63 -1.02 -1.80
C LEU A 111 -10.21 -1.78 -3.01
N ALA A 112 -10.07 -3.10 -3.03
CA ALA A 112 -10.62 -3.96 -4.09
C ALA A 112 -12.08 -4.39 -3.83
N ASP A 113 -12.62 -4.12 -2.65
CA ASP A 113 -13.99 -4.45 -2.30
C ASP A 113 -14.97 -3.39 -2.80
N HIS A 114 -15.64 -3.66 -3.92
CA HIS A 114 -16.62 -2.77 -4.55
C HIS A 114 -17.87 -2.49 -3.69
N ALA A 115 -18.10 -3.27 -2.64
CA ALA A 115 -19.23 -3.04 -1.73
C ALA A 115 -18.92 -1.95 -0.70
N THR A 116 -17.67 -1.75 -0.37
CA THR A 116 -17.24 -0.82 0.69
C THR A 116 -16.40 0.34 0.18
N THR A 117 -15.76 0.21 -1.00
CA THR A 117 -14.88 1.24 -1.55
C THR A 117 -15.30 1.66 -2.95
N ALA A 118 -15.36 2.97 -3.16
CA ALA A 118 -15.63 3.58 -4.46
C ALA A 118 -14.53 4.60 -4.80
N PHE A 119 -13.99 4.51 -6.01
CA PHE A 119 -13.05 5.50 -6.52
C PHE A 119 -13.75 6.47 -7.45
N VAL A 120 -13.64 7.76 -7.17
CA VAL A 120 -14.22 8.84 -8.01
C VAL A 120 -13.09 9.66 -8.61
N ILE A 121 -13.02 9.73 -9.93
CA ILE A 121 -12.05 10.57 -10.62
C ILE A 121 -12.66 11.94 -10.86
N VAL A 122 -11.99 13.00 -10.40
CA VAL A 122 -12.36 14.39 -10.65
C VAL A 122 -11.39 15.01 -11.63
N LEU A 123 -11.89 15.51 -12.74
CA LEU A 123 -11.06 16.10 -13.81
C LEU A 123 -11.64 17.42 -14.30
N ALA A 124 -10.79 18.25 -14.91
CA ALA A 124 -11.25 19.38 -15.72
C ALA A 124 -11.51 18.91 -17.16
N ALA A 125 -12.46 19.54 -17.85
CA ALA A 125 -12.81 19.25 -19.24
C ALA A 125 -11.76 19.82 -20.22
N GLU A 126 -10.50 19.50 -20.00
CA GLU A 126 -9.37 19.92 -20.83
C GLU A 126 -8.63 18.68 -21.37
N ARG A 127 -7.99 18.85 -22.52
CA ARG A 127 -7.35 17.74 -23.24
C ARG A 127 -6.35 16.95 -22.39
N LEU A 128 -5.48 17.63 -21.64
CA LEU A 128 -4.45 16.96 -20.84
C LEU A 128 -5.06 16.19 -19.66
N PRO A 129 -5.92 16.77 -18.80
CA PRO A 129 -6.62 16.04 -17.74
C PRO A 129 -7.42 14.84 -18.25
N VAL A 130 -8.04 14.94 -19.45
CA VAL A 130 -8.77 13.81 -20.05
C VAL A 130 -7.83 12.67 -20.41
N LEU A 131 -6.69 12.95 -21.03
CA LEU A 131 -5.68 11.92 -21.36
C LEU A 131 -5.10 11.27 -20.11
N GLU A 132 -4.76 12.07 -19.11
CA GLU A 132 -4.31 11.55 -17.79
C GLU A 132 -5.36 10.70 -17.12
N THR A 133 -6.64 11.06 -17.21
CA THR A 133 -7.76 10.28 -16.67
C THR A 133 -7.90 8.92 -17.34
N ILE A 134 -7.73 8.86 -18.67
CA ILE A 134 -7.78 7.60 -19.42
C ILE A 134 -6.67 6.65 -18.95
N GLU A 135 -5.46 7.17 -18.78
CA GLU A 135 -4.33 6.40 -18.28
C GLU A 135 -4.53 5.95 -16.83
N LEU A 136 -4.96 6.88 -15.96
CA LEU A 136 -5.26 6.56 -14.56
C LEU A 136 -6.34 5.48 -14.45
N HIS A 137 -7.43 5.58 -15.20
CA HIS A 137 -8.49 4.59 -15.24
C HIS A 137 -7.96 3.19 -15.64
N ALA A 138 -7.10 3.12 -16.67
CA ALA A 138 -6.49 1.87 -17.08
C ALA A 138 -5.60 1.27 -15.97
N GLN A 139 -4.84 2.10 -15.27
CA GLN A 139 -3.98 1.67 -14.15
C GLN A 139 -4.80 1.20 -12.95
N LEU A 140 -5.86 1.90 -12.57
CA LEU A 140 -6.77 1.49 -11.49
C LEU A 140 -7.45 0.15 -11.80
N LYS A 141 -7.93 -0.01 -13.03
CA LYS A 141 -8.52 -1.28 -13.49
C LYS A 141 -7.51 -2.44 -13.44
N ALA A 142 -6.26 -2.20 -13.83
CA ALA A 142 -5.19 -3.20 -13.72
C ALA A 142 -4.86 -3.56 -12.26
N ALA A 143 -5.05 -2.62 -11.33
CA ALA A 143 -4.92 -2.83 -9.88
C ALA A 143 -6.20 -3.40 -9.23
N ASN A 144 -7.22 -3.77 -10.01
CA ASN A 144 -8.53 -4.25 -9.54
C ASN A 144 -9.26 -3.26 -8.62
N VAL A 145 -9.07 -1.96 -8.88
CA VAL A 145 -9.78 -0.87 -8.21
C VAL A 145 -10.88 -0.37 -9.13
N ASP A 146 -12.13 -0.38 -8.65
CA ASP A 146 -13.27 0.05 -9.44
C ASP A 146 -13.45 1.57 -9.41
N VAL A 147 -13.71 2.16 -10.58
CA VAL A 147 -14.02 3.58 -10.74
C VAL A 147 -15.53 3.75 -10.83
N ALA A 148 -16.14 4.15 -9.72
CA ALA A 148 -17.59 4.28 -9.60
C ALA A 148 -18.14 5.50 -10.34
N ALA A 149 -17.36 6.58 -10.47
CA ALA A 149 -17.82 7.80 -11.12
C ALA A 149 -16.69 8.66 -11.69
N LEU A 150 -17.04 9.49 -12.66
CA LEU A 150 -16.24 10.59 -13.19
C LEU A 150 -16.97 11.90 -12.93
N VAL A 151 -16.29 12.88 -12.35
CA VAL A 151 -16.83 14.21 -12.11
C VAL A 151 -16.04 15.22 -12.97
N VAL A 152 -16.71 15.82 -13.94
CA VAL A 152 -16.12 16.90 -14.75
C VAL A 152 -16.35 18.22 -14.03
N ASN A 153 -15.28 18.78 -13.48
CA ASN A 153 -15.29 20.01 -12.69
C ASN A 153 -14.72 21.20 -13.51
N LYS A 154 -14.87 22.40 -13.00
CA LYS A 154 -14.32 23.65 -13.57
C LYS A 154 -14.73 23.92 -15.03
N ARG A 155 -15.93 23.51 -15.43
CA ARG A 155 -16.46 23.85 -16.76
C ARG A 155 -16.73 25.34 -16.86
N SER A 156 -16.40 25.90 -18.02
CA SER A 156 -16.66 27.31 -18.33
C SER A 156 -18.16 27.55 -18.54
N PRO A 157 -18.73 28.65 -18.01
CA PRO A 157 -20.12 28.99 -18.28
C PRO A 157 -20.33 29.39 -19.74
N ALA A 158 -21.41 28.91 -20.36
CA ALA A 158 -21.73 29.21 -21.76
C ALA A 158 -22.11 30.69 -21.99
N ASP A 159 -22.53 31.38 -20.95
CA ASP A 159 -23.06 32.78 -20.96
C ASP A 159 -22.02 33.80 -20.47
N GLY A 160 -20.80 33.39 -20.18
CA GLY A 160 -19.70 34.21 -19.60
C GLY A 160 -18.98 35.13 -20.60
N GLY A 161 -19.54 35.45 -21.77
CA GLY A 161 -18.95 36.25 -22.83
C GLY A 161 -18.23 35.39 -23.89
N GLU A 162 -17.67 36.04 -24.92
CA GLU A 162 -17.12 35.36 -26.10
C GLU A 162 -15.97 34.41 -25.76
N PHE A 163 -15.06 34.84 -24.88
CA PHE A 163 -13.92 34.03 -24.44
C PHE A 163 -14.37 32.75 -23.67
N MET A 164 -15.32 32.90 -22.74
CA MET A 164 -15.83 31.78 -21.96
C MET A 164 -16.66 30.83 -22.82
N ARG A 165 -17.37 31.34 -23.80
CA ARG A 165 -18.12 30.55 -24.78
C ARG A 165 -17.19 29.70 -25.64
N ALA A 166 -16.15 30.31 -26.20
CA ALA A 166 -15.14 29.60 -27.01
C ALA A 166 -14.46 28.50 -26.19
N ARG A 167 -14.19 28.76 -24.92
CA ARG A 167 -13.62 27.75 -24.02
C ARG A 167 -14.63 26.63 -23.70
N HIS A 168 -15.88 26.98 -23.43
CA HIS A 168 -16.96 26.00 -23.20
C HIS A 168 -17.16 25.04 -24.39
N GLU A 169 -16.99 25.53 -25.64
CA GLU A 169 -17.08 24.72 -26.86
C GLU A 169 -15.90 23.74 -27.02
N GLN A 170 -14.76 24.04 -26.41
CA GLN A 170 -13.56 23.19 -26.42
C GLN A 170 -13.55 22.14 -25.29
N GLU A 171 -14.33 22.33 -24.26
CA GLU A 171 -14.48 21.46 -23.10
C GLU A 171 -15.48 20.32 -23.37
#